data_ce0adfa95d1c484d05f7f3cbdf5123cb
#
_entry.id   ce0adfa95d1c484d05f7f3cbdf5123cb
#
_cell.length_a   1.000
_cell.length_b   1.000
_cell.length_c   1.000
_cell.angle_alpha   90.00
_cell.angle_beta   90.00
_cell.angle_gamma   90.00
#
_symmetry.space_group_name_H-M   'P 1'
#
loop_
_entity.id
_entity.type
_entity.pdbx_description
1 polymer ?
#
loop_
_entity_poly.entity_id
_entity_poly.type
_entity_poly.pdbx_seq_one_letter_code
_entity_poly.pdbx_strand_id
1 'polypeptide(L)'
;MKQNRLENLDALRGIAVLLMIQQHLSMWLWSLGDQPARGLWENHTLMMAVNALGMLAAPLFISLAGAGSHFLYSRHERPGRTLVIRGLFIIACGYLLNLITPHWFGPGSWFVLHCTGACIALSPLLNRLRAPILIALCGAA
;
A
#
# COMPACT_ATOMS: atom_id res chain seq x y z
N MET A 1 20.96 -2.57 18.95
CA MET A 1 20.76 -1.88 17.66
C MET A 1 19.79 -2.57 16.69
N LYS A 2 19.62 -3.91 16.68
CA LYS A 2 18.67 -4.60 15.79
C LYS A 2 17.19 -4.42 16.18
N GLN A 3 16.87 -4.30 17.45
CA GLN A 3 15.51 -4.18 17.97
C GLN A 3 14.88 -2.83 17.59
N ASN A 4 15.59 -1.73 17.77
CA ASN A 4 15.11 -0.38 17.44
C ASN A 4 14.76 -0.19 15.95
N ARG A 5 15.38 -0.93 15.05
CA ARG A 5 15.08 -0.89 13.62
C ARG A 5 13.71 -1.50 13.27
N LEU A 6 13.30 -2.54 13.98
CA LEU A 6 11.98 -3.17 13.80
C LEU A 6 10.88 -2.28 14.36
N GLU A 7 11.11 -1.67 15.53
CA GLU A 7 10.19 -0.73 16.15
C GLU A 7 9.91 0.49 15.26
N ASN A 8 10.96 1.05 14.65
CA ASN A 8 10.80 2.17 13.70
C ASN A 8 10.00 1.79 12.46
N LEU A 9 10.17 0.58 11.91
CA LEU A 9 9.38 0.12 10.77
C LEU A 9 7.91 -0.11 11.14
N ASP A 10 7.66 -0.61 12.34
CA ASP A 10 6.30 -0.82 12.82
C ASP A 10 5.62 0.51 13.15
N ALA A 11 6.35 1.49 13.69
CA ALA A 11 5.87 2.86 13.85
C ALA A 11 5.48 3.50 12.49
N LEU A 12 6.34 3.37 11.47
CA LEU A 12 6.04 3.86 10.12
C LEU A 12 4.82 3.17 9.50
N ARG A 13 4.62 1.88 9.75
CA ARG A 13 3.40 1.16 9.33
C ARG A 13 2.17 1.73 10.02
N GLY A 14 2.25 2.01 11.32
CA GLY A 14 1.18 2.67 12.06
C GLY A 14 0.81 4.03 11.46
N ILE A 15 1.81 4.86 11.14
CA ILE A 15 1.61 6.16 10.47
C ILE A 15 0.95 5.96 9.10
N ALA A 16 1.40 5.00 8.31
CA ALA A 16 0.81 4.71 6.99
C ALA A 16 -0.67 4.31 7.10
N VAL A 17 -1.04 3.51 8.12
CA VAL A 17 -2.44 3.14 8.40
C VAL A 17 -3.25 4.38 8.77
N LEU A 18 -2.75 5.24 9.65
CA LEU A 18 -3.43 6.47 10.06
C LEU A 18 -3.66 7.41 8.87
N LEU A 19 -2.66 7.60 8.01
CA LEU A 19 -2.78 8.38 6.79
C LEU A 19 -3.81 7.78 5.82
N MET A 20 -3.87 6.46 5.71
CA MET A 20 -4.86 5.78 4.88
C MET A 20 -6.28 5.97 5.42
N ILE A 21 -6.49 5.81 6.72
CA ILE A 21 -7.78 6.05 7.37
C ILE A 21 -8.21 7.51 7.16
N GLN A 22 -7.30 8.45 7.39
CA GLN A 22 -7.55 9.87 7.20
C GLN A 22 -7.94 10.18 5.75
N GLN A 23 -7.25 9.60 4.76
CA GLN A 23 -7.55 9.76 3.34
C GLN A 23 -8.97 9.27 3.00
N HIS A 24 -9.33 8.09 3.47
CA HIS A 24 -10.66 7.52 3.21
C HIS A 24 -11.77 8.30 3.92
N LEU A 25 -11.54 8.71 5.17
CA LEU A 25 -12.48 9.57 5.88
C LEU A 25 -12.68 10.93 5.19
N SER A 26 -11.58 11.54 4.70
CA SER A 26 -11.67 12.77 3.93
C SER A 26 -12.53 12.59 2.70
N MET A 27 -12.30 11.55 1.92
CA MET A 27 -13.11 11.27 0.73
C MET A 27 -14.57 11.03 1.09
N TRP A 28 -14.83 10.34 2.18
CA TRP A 28 -16.19 9.98 2.63
C TRP A 28 -16.99 11.17 3.13
N LEU A 29 -16.41 11.94 4.02
CA LEU A 29 -17.09 13.08 4.65
C LEU A 29 -17.38 14.20 3.64
N TRP A 30 -16.59 14.29 2.57
CA TRP A 30 -16.75 15.32 1.54
C TRP A 30 -17.52 14.88 0.31
N SER A 31 -17.72 13.57 0.10
CA SER A 31 -18.58 13.06 -0.97
C SER A 31 -20.05 12.92 -0.59
N LEU A 32 -20.45 13.40 0.58
CA LEU A 32 -21.84 13.42 1.05
C LEU A 32 -22.63 14.51 0.31
N GLY A 33 -22.97 14.27 -0.93
CA GLY A 33 -23.82 15.10 -1.78
C GLY A 33 -23.45 14.98 -3.25
N ASP A 34 -24.42 15.25 -4.13
CA ASP A 34 -24.29 15.21 -5.60
C ASP A 34 -23.32 16.26 -6.19
N GLN A 35 -22.58 16.96 -5.34
CA GLN A 35 -21.56 17.91 -5.75
C GLN A 35 -20.22 17.19 -5.93
N PRO A 36 -19.55 17.36 -7.07
CA PRO A 36 -18.22 16.82 -7.22
C PRO A 36 -17.31 17.43 -6.14
N ALA A 37 -16.64 16.57 -5.40
CA ALA A 37 -15.75 16.93 -4.28
C ALA A 37 -14.71 18.02 -4.63
N ARG A 38 -14.46 18.28 -5.91
CA ARG A 38 -13.52 19.29 -6.41
C ARG A 38 -13.79 20.70 -5.91
N GLY A 39 -15.05 21.13 -5.83
CA GLY A 39 -15.36 22.54 -5.44
C GLY A 39 -15.11 22.85 -3.96
N LEU A 40 -15.14 21.84 -3.09
CA LEU A 40 -14.88 22.02 -1.65
C LEU A 40 -13.38 22.04 -1.33
N TRP A 41 -12.57 21.35 -2.13
CA TRP A 41 -11.11 21.29 -1.95
C TRP A 41 -10.43 22.62 -2.34
N GLU A 42 -10.96 23.32 -3.34
CA GLU A 42 -10.36 24.56 -3.85
C GLU A 42 -10.46 25.73 -2.86
N ASN A 43 -11.42 25.68 -1.94
CA ASN A 43 -11.68 26.80 -1.03
C ASN A 43 -11.07 26.67 0.38
N HIS A 44 -10.44 25.53 0.72
CA HIS A 44 -9.90 25.29 2.05
C HIS A 44 -8.46 24.77 2.02
N THR A 45 -7.50 25.64 2.20
CA THR A 45 -6.06 25.32 2.21
C THR A 45 -5.70 24.19 3.18
N LEU A 46 -6.35 24.12 4.35
CA LEU A 46 -6.16 23.07 5.33
C LEU A 46 -6.56 21.69 4.77
N MET A 47 -7.64 21.63 4.02
CA MET A 47 -8.12 20.40 3.42
C MET A 47 -7.23 19.91 2.30
N MET A 48 -6.71 20.81 1.48
CA MET A 48 -5.69 20.47 0.47
C MET A 48 -4.46 19.87 1.13
N ALA A 49 -3.97 20.47 2.22
CA ALA A 49 -2.81 19.96 2.95
C ALA A 49 -3.06 18.57 3.55
N VAL A 50 -4.21 18.37 4.19
CA VAL A 50 -4.61 17.09 4.78
C VAL A 50 -4.75 16.01 3.70
N ASN A 51 -5.34 16.33 2.56
CA ASN A 51 -5.46 15.39 1.45
C ASN A 51 -4.11 15.06 0.80
N ALA A 52 -3.25 16.05 0.64
CA ALA A 52 -1.89 15.84 0.12
C ALA A 52 -1.07 14.90 1.02
N LEU A 53 -1.20 15.02 2.34
CA LEU A 53 -0.58 14.07 3.27
C LEU A 53 -1.12 12.64 3.10
N GLY A 54 -2.42 12.50 2.88
CA GLY A 54 -3.05 11.20 2.63
C GLY A 54 -2.53 10.50 1.38
N MET A 55 -2.14 11.25 0.34
CA MET A 55 -1.55 10.70 -0.88
C MET A 55 -0.23 9.94 -0.62
N LEU A 56 0.46 10.23 0.47
CA LEU A 56 1.69 9.52 0.86
C LEU A 56 1.42 8.12 1.42
N ALA A 57 0.18 7.79 1.80
CA ALA A 57 -0.16 6.51 2.39
C ALA A 57 0.18 5.32 1.49
N ALA A 58 -0.22 5.35 0.22
CA ALA A 58 -0.01 4.25 -0.71
C ALA A 58 1.48 3.99 -1.02
N PRO A 59 2.30 5.01 -1.39
CA PRO A 59 3.75 4.81 -1.57
C PRO A 59 4.43 4.30 -0.31
N LEU A 60 4.03 4.81 0.86
CA LEU A 60 4.59 4.39 2.14
C LEU A 60 4.28 2.91 2.41
N PHE A 61 3.04 2.46 2.17
CA PHE A 61 2.64 1.06 2.30
C PHE A 61 3.45 0.14 1.39
N ILE A 62 3.58 0.50 0.12
CA ILE A 62 4.32 -0.32 -0.86
C ILE A 62 5.79 -0.40 -0.48
N SER A 63 6.40 0.73 -0.09
CA SER A 63 7.81 0.78 0.34
C SER A 63 8.05 -0.07 1.60
N LEU A 64 7.17 0.00 2.59
CA LEU A 64 7.26 -0.78 3.82
C LEU A 64 6.99 -2.28 3.58
N ALA A 65 6.10 -2.62 2.65
CA ALA A 65 5.87 -4.00 2.22
C ALA A 65 7.12 -4.58 1.54
N GLY A 66 7.78 -3.80 0.68
CA GLY A 66 9.04 -4.17 0.04
C GLY A 66 10.17 -4.38 1.07
N ALA A 67 10.37 -3.44 1.98
CA ALA A 67 11.35 -3.56 3.07
C ALA A 67 11.07 -4.78 3.96
N GLY A 68 9.81 -5.00 4.36
CA GLY A 68 9.41 -6.15 5.15
C GLY A 68 9.64 -7.48 4.43
N SER A 69 9.37 -7.53 3.13
CA SER A 69 9.63 -8.71 2.29
C SER A 69 11.11 -9.03 2.20
N HIS A 70 11.96 -8.01 2.04
CA HIS A 70 13.41 -8.17 2.01
C HIS A 70 13.95 -8.70 3.35
N PHE A 71 13.48 -8.18 4.49
CA PHE A 71 13.87 -8.68 5.81
C PHE A 71 13.42 -10.12 6.03
N LEU A 72 12.22 -10.49 5.56
CA LEU A 72 11.74 -11.86 5.66
C LEU A 72 12.59 -12.80 4.79
N TYR A 73 12.93 -12.35 3.56
CA TYR A 73 13.75 -13.11 2.63
C TYR A 73 15.14 -13.42 3.20
N SER A 74 15.74 -12.49 3.94
CA SER A 74 17.07 -12.66 4.53
C SER A 74 17.10 -13.52 5.81
N ARG A 75 15.95 -13.82 6.43
CA ARG A 75 15.90 -14.50 7.74
C ARG A 75 15.30 -15.90 7.73
N HIS A 76 14.59 -16.31 6.68
CA HIS A 76 13.88 -17.59 6.63
C HIS A 76 14.58 -18.57 5.68
N GLU A 77 14.55 -19.87 6.05
CA GLU A 77 15.12 -20.94 5.21
C GLU A 77 14.34 -21.14 3.89
N ARG A 78 13.04 -20.88 3.89
CA ARG A 78 12.17 -20.97 2.71
C ARG A 78 11.36 -19.69 2.48
N PRO A 79 12.03 -18.55 2.26
CA PRO A 79 11.37 -17.24 2.21
C PRO A 79 10.41 -17.11 1.03
N GLY A 80 10.73 -17.71 -0.11
CA GLY A 80 9.94 -17.58 -1.33
C GLY A 80 8.51 -18.09 -1.17
N ARG A 81 8.33 -19.30 -0.62
CA ARG A 81 6.99 -19.87 -0.42
C ARG A 81 6.15 -19.03 0.55
N THR A 82 6.76 -18.58 1.64
CA THR A 82 6.07 -17.75 2.65
C THR A 82 5.62 -16.42 2.06
N LEU A 83 6.45 -15.76 1.27
CA LEU A 83 6.12 -14.49 0.62
C LEU A 83 5.02 -14.66 -0.42
N VAL A 84 5.08 -15.68 -1.25
CA VAL A 84 4.03 -15.97 -2.24
C VAL A 84 2.69 -16.21 -1.55
N ILE A 85 2.64 -17.06 -0.51
CA ILE A 85 1.40 -17.33 0.22
C ILE A 85 0.85 -16.05 0.87
N ARG A 86 1.69 -15.22 1.49
CA ARG A 86 1.26 -13.95 2.07
C ARG A 86 0.74 -12.97 1.02
N GLY A 87 1.42 -12.85 -0.11
CA GLY A 87 0.98 -12.00 -1.21
C GLY A 87 -0.38 -12.43 -1.78
N LEU A 88 -0.55 -13.74 -2.04
CA LEU A 88 -1.82 -14.30 -2.50
C LEU A 88 -2.94 -14.12 -1.49
N PHE A 89 -2.66 -14.27 -0.18
CA PHE A 89 -3.63 -14.02 0.87
C PHE A 89 -4.10 -12.56 0.87
N ILE A 90 -3.21 -11.59 0.72
CA ILE A 90 -3.55 -10.17 0.65
C ILE A 90 -4.40 -9.87 -0.59
N ILE A 91 -4.07 -10.46 -1.75
CA ILE A 91 -4.87 -10.35 -2.97
C ILE A 91 -6.28 -10.93 -2.76
N ALA A 92 -6.38 -12.10 -2.14
CA ALA A 92 -7.66 -12.71 -1.81
C ALA A 92 -8.51 -11.84 -0.88
N CYS A 93 -7.90 -11.24 0.14
CA CYS A 93 -8.56 -10.24 1.00
C CYS A 93 -9.04 -9.01 0.19
N GLY A 94 -8.27 -8.56 -0.80
CA GLY A 94 -8.66 -7.49 -1.70
C GLY A 94 -9.91 -7.84 -2.51
N TYR A 95 -9.96 -9.02 -3.11
CA TYR A 95 -11.15 -9.48 -3.83
C TYR A 95 -12.35 -9.71 -2.90
N LEU A 96 -12.12 -10.21 -1.70
CA LEU A 96 -13.18 -10.34 -0.70
C LEU A 96 -13.78 -8.97 -0.35
N LEU A 97 -12.94 -7.94 -0.22
CA LEU A 97 -13.40 -6.57 0.01
C LEU A 97 -14.23 -6.07 -1.17
N ASN A 98 -13.83 -6.32 -2.43
CA ASN A 98 -14.63 -5.98 -3.61
C ASN A 98 -16.02 -6.62 -3.59
N LEU A 99 -16.13 -7.85 -3.10
CA LEU A 99 -17.41 -8.55 -2.98
C LEU A 99 -18.30 -7.98 -1.87
N ILE A 100 -17.70 -7.57 -0.76
CA ILE A 100 -18.42 -7.00 0.39
C ILE A 100 -18.87 -5.55 0.11
N THR A 101 -18.10 -4.82 -0.70
CA THR A 101 -18.35 -3.40 -0.99
C THR A 101 -18.57 -3.13 -2.48
N PRO A 102 -19.57 -3.75 -3.13
CA PRO A 102 -19.77 -3.66 -4.58
C PRO A 102 -20.11 -2.25 -5.08
N HIS A 103 -20.64 -1.38 -4.21
CA HIS A 103 -20.95 0.01 -4.53
C HIS A 103 -19.71 0.91 -4.60
N TRP A 104 -18.57 0.45 -4.07
CA TRP A 104 -17.32 1.21 -3.99
C TRP A 104 -16.29 0.71 -4.97
N PHE A 105 -16.19 -0.61 -5.07
CA PHE A 105 -15.21 -1.28 -5.91
C PHE A 105 -15.94 -2.27 -6.81
N GLY A 106 -15.86 -2.08 -8.13
CA GLY A 106 -16.34 -3.09 -9.06
C GLY A 106 -15.58 -4.42 -8.90
N PRO A 107 -16.14 -5.55 -9.35
CA PRO A 107 -15.53 -6.88 -9.18
C PRO A 107 -14.11 -7.00 -9.75
N GLY A 108 -13.76 -6.18 -10.74
CA GLY A 108 -12.43 -6.13 -11.37
C GLY A 108 -11.56 -4.97 -10.92
N SER A 109 -11.97 -4.21 -9.90
CA SER A 109 -11.19 -3.06 -9.45
C SER A 109 -9.90 -3.48 -8.75
N TRP A 110 -8.78 -2.95 -9.23
CA TRP A 110 -7.48 -3.10 -8.60
C TRP A 110 -7.17 -1.89 -7.74
N PHE A 111 -6.85 -2.12 -6.50
CA PHE A 111 -6.46 -1.06 -5.56
C PHE A 111 -5.23 -1.47 -4.72
N VAL A 112 -4.84 -0.65 -3.77
CA VAL A 112 -3.57 -0.78 -3.02
C VAL A 112 -3.33 -2.19 -2.47
N LEU A 113 -4.38 -2.92 -2.01
CA LEU A 113 -4.21 -4.28 -1.50
C LEU A 113 -3.74 -5.25 -2.59
N HIS A 114 -4.35 -5.20 -3.77
CA HIS A 114 -3.96 -6.08 -4.89
C HIS A 114 -2.53 -5.78 -5.32
N CYS A 115 -2.19 -4.49 -5.46
CA CYS A 115 -0.84 -4.06 -5.81
C CYS A 115 0.18 -4.52 -4.76
N THR A 116 -0.09 -4.27 -3.48
CA THR A 116 0.79 -4.69 -2.38
C THR A 116 0.95 -6.19 -2.33
N GLY A 117 -0.15 -6.94 -2.47
CA GLY A 117 -0.12 -8.40 -2.50
C GLY A 117 0.69 -8.95 -3.67
N ALA A 118 0.52 -8.37 -4.88
CA ALA A 118 1.29 -8.73 -6.06
C ALA A 118 2.79 -8.43 -5.86
N CYS A 119 3.15 -7.26 -5.33
CA CYS A 119 4.54 -6.90 -5.03
C CYS A 119 5.19 -7.87 -4.04
N ILE A 120 4.45 -8.27 -2.98
CA ILE A 120 4.95 -9.25 -2.00
C ILE A 120 5.10 -10.63 -2.64
N ALA A 121 4.14 -11.07 -3.45
CA ALA A 121 4.19 -12.37 -4.13
C ALA A 121 5.33 -12.44 -5.15
N LEU A 122 5.64 -11.35 -5.84
CA LEU A 122 6.73 -11.25 -6.82
C LEU A 122 8.09 -10.98 -6.17
N SER A 123 8.13 -10.57 -4.91
CA SER A 123 9.39 -10.20 -4.23
C SER A 123 10.45 -11.31 -4.23
N PRO A 124 10.14 -12.64 -4.15
CA PRO A 124 11.15 -13.68 -4.25
C PRO A 124 11.85 -13.71 -5.62
N LEU A 125 11.12 -13.37 -6.68
CA LEU A 125 11.69 -13.27 -8.03
C LEU A 125 12.58 -12.03 -8.14
N LEU A 126 12.09 -10.89 -7.67
CA LEU A 126 12.82 -9.62 -7.69
C LEU A 126 14.12 -9.70 -6.87
N ASN A 127 14.10 -10.37 -5.72
CA ASN A 127 15.30 -10.57 -4.89
C ASN A 127 16.39 -11.45 -5.56
N ARG A 128 16.09 -12.16 -6.64
CA ARG A 128 17.06 -12.91 -7.45
C ARG A 128 17.71 -12.06 -8.54
N LEU A 129 17.12 -10.91 -8.86
CA LEU A 129 17.64 -10.01 -9.88
C LEU A 129 18.80 -9.18 -9.32
N ARG A 130 19.77 -8.88 -10.20
CA ARG A 130 20.88 -7.99 -9.84
C ARG A 130 20.39 -6.56 -9.69
N ALA A 131 20.98 -5.82 -8.74
CA ALA A 131 20.62 -4.44 -8.45
C ALA A 131 20.51 -3.52 -9.70
N PRO A 132 21.41 -3.56 -10.69
CA PRO A 132 21.28 -2.71 -11.88
C PRO A 132 20.01 -3.01 -12.70
N ILE A 133 19.56 -4.27 -12.74
CA ILE A 133 18.32 -4.63 -13.44
C ILE A 133 17.11 -4.05 -12.71
N LEU A 134 17.10 -4.10 -11.38
CA LEU A 134 16.03 -3.50 -10.58
C LEU A 134 15.97 -1.98 -10.76
N ILE A 135 17.12 -1.31 -10.77
CA ILE A 135 17.20 0.14 -10.99
C ILE A 135 16.70 0.49 -12.41
N ALA A 136 17.08 -0.28 -13.42
CA ALA A 136 16.60 -0.07 -14.79
C ALA A 136 15.08 -0.26 -14.90
N LEU A 137 14.50 -1.26 -14.24
CA LEU A 137 13.06 -1.48 -14.20
C LEU A 137 12.31 -0.35 -13.49
N CYS A 138 12.86 0.17 -12.39
CA CYS A 138 12.28 1.32 -11.68
C CYS A 138 12.39 2.63 -12.47
N GLY A 139 13.41 2.77 -13.31
CA GLY A 139 13.59 3.97 -14.15
C GLY A 139 12.79 3.94 -15.45
N ALA A 140 12.26 2.79 -15.84
CA ALA A 140 11.44 2.61 -17.05
C ALA A 140 9.92 2.65 -16.76
N ALA A 141 9.52 2.65 -15.49
CA ALA A 141 8.14 2.71 -15.03
C ALA A 141 7.67 4.13 -14.76
#